data_ee40bb11ec857f5a13aec5b831b0917f
#
_entry.id   ee40bb11ec857f5a13aec5b831b0917f
#
_cell.length_a   1.000
_cell.length_b   1.000
_cell.length_c   1.000
_cell.angle_alpha   90.00
_cell.angle_beta   90.00
_cell.angle_gamma   90.00
#
_symmetry.space_group_name_H-M   'P 1'
#
loop_
_entity.id
_entity.type
_entity.pdbx_description
1 polymer ?
#
loop_
_entity_poly.entity_id
_entity_poly.type
_entity_poly.pdbx_seq_one_letter_code
_entity_poly.pdbx_strand_id
1 'polypeptide(L)'
;MLEAVKVALDPTPRQERLLESHAGAARFAYNNGLAHVKDVLERGDTPEWSYYALRRWWNQAKNGLAVDETTGEPWWPENSKEAYNSGLESLADALRNFSKSRKGRRKGRRMGFPRFKSKDKAVPRFAYTTGSFGLIDCDPHALRLPKIGRVHCMENVSKRVNGAKVLRMSVSKRGGRWQASLTVERADLSIPSPPKGGSVGIDLGVKELATLSDGTVIHNPHALKSNLRRLKKAQRNLSRKRKGSNRRRKAGARVARLYARVANLRSDVLNKTTAMLAHTYADISIEDLNVAGMVGNHGLAQSIQDAAFAEFRRLLTYKTARTGARLHVIDRWYPSSKTCSNCGTVKAKLPLSERVYHCGKCGLDMDRDLNAAINIQVVGSAPEPLNARGGSVRQAHPKGGTMRHPAKREPSGGESRVSLGAGLGNEAMQMTSL
;
A
#
# COMPACT_ATOMS: atom_id res chain seq x y z
N MET A 1 -2.10 -9.02 18.23
CA MET A 1 -1.63 -8.32 16.99
C MET A 1 -2.45 -8.77 15.79
N LEU A 2 -2.85 -7.83 14.87
CA LEU A 2 -3.57 -8.19 13.64
C LEU A 2 -2.61 -8.38 12.48
N GLU A 3 -2.79 -9.47 11.73
CA GLU A 3 -2.00 -9.79 10.53
C GLU A 3 -2.91 -10.13 9.34
N ALA A 4 -2.44 -9.86 8.12
CA ALA A 4 -3.14 -10.22 6.89
C ALA A 4 -2.42 -11.39 6.19
N VAL A 5 -3.07 -12.54 6.12
CA VAL A 5 -2.61 -13.73 5.37
C VAL A 5 -3.33 -13.76 4.03
N LYS A 6 -2.59 -13.64 2.93
CA LYS A 6 -3.16 -13.61 1.59
C LYS A 6 -2.79 -14.87 0.82
N VAL A 7 -3.79 -15.54 0.24
CA VAL A 7 -3.66 -16.77 -0.54
C VAL A 7 -4.34 -16.65 -1.89
N ALA A 8 -3.82 -17.34 -2.90
CA ALA A 8 -4.44 -17.44 -4.20
C ALA A 8 -5.47 -18.59 -4.20
N LEU A 9 -6.66 -18.30 -4.74
CA LEU A 9 -7.73 -19.29 -4.89
C LEU A 9 -7.64 -19.94 -6.28
N ASP A 10 -7.98 -21.23 -6.32
CA ASP A 10 -8.12 -22.02 -7.54
C ASP A 10 -9.56 -22.57 -7.65
N PRO A 11 -10.55 -21.72 -7.99
CA PRO A 11 -11.93 -22.09 -8.04
C PRO A 11 -12.24 -22.88 -9.31
N THR A 12 -13.12 -23.87 -9.19
CA THR A 12 -13.75 -24.53 -10.36
C THR A 12 -14.59 -23.51 -11.16
N PRO A 13 -14.94 -23.80 -12.43
CA PRO A 13 -15.78 -22.90 -13.24
C PRO A 13 -17.13 -22.56 -12.60
N ARG A 14 -17.74 -23.49 -11.85
CA ARG A 14 -18.97 -23.25 -11.07
C ARG A 14 -18.72 -22.27 -9.93
N GLN A 15 -17.65 -22.50 -9.15
CA GLN A 15 -17.26 -21.61 -8.04
C GLN A 15 -16.86 -20.22 -8.55
N GLU A 16 -16.21 -20.13 -9.71
CA GLU A 16 -15.87 -18.82 -10.29
C GLU A 16 -17.13 -17.99 -10.59
N ARG A 17 -18.18 -18.61 -11.13
CA ARG A 17 -19.49 -17.95 -11.34
C ARG A 17 -20.10 -17.47 -10.02
N LEU A 18 -20.07 -18.31 -8.98
CA LEU A 18 -20.56 -17.93 -7.65
C LEU A 18 -19.76 -16.79 -7.02
N LEU A 19 -18.42 -16.79 -7.16
CA LEU A 19 -17.56 -15.70 -6.71
C LEU A 19 -17.87 -14.40 -7.45
N GLU A 20 -18.13 -14.46 -8.75
CA GLU A 20 -18.54 -13.30 -9.55
C GLU A 20 -19.92 -12.78 -9.15
N SER A 21 -20.87 -13.68 -8.86
CA SER A 21 -22.20 -13.34 -8.35
C SER A 21 -22.10 -12.59 -6.99
N HIS A 22 -21.35 -13.13 -6.03
CA HIS A 22 -21.14 -12.47 -4.73
C HIS A 22 -20.50 -11.09 -4.86
N ALA A 23 -19.50 -10.93 -5.74
CA ALA A 23 -18.91 -9.63 -6.03
C ALA A 23 -19.88 -8.68 -6.73
N GLY A 24 -20.80 -9.23 -7.54
CA GLY A 24 -21.95 -8.53 -8.12
C GLY A 24 -22.90 -8.02 -7.06
N ALA A 25 -23.27 -8.89 -6.12
CA ALA A 25 -24.15 -8.58 -4.99
C ALA A 25 -23.59 -7.46 -4.10
N ALA A 26 -22.28 -7.50 -3.79
CA ALA A 26 -21.61 -6.44 -3.06
C ALA A 26 -21.64 -5.09 -3.79
N ARG A 27 -21.44 -5.11 -5.13
CA ARG A 27 -21.54 -3.89 -5.95
C ARG A 27 -22.96 -3.38 -6.03
N PHE A 28 -23.94 -4.28 -6.16
CA PHE A 28 -25.36 -3.95 -6.20
C PHE A 28 -25.80 -3.23 -4.91
N ALA A 29 -25.49 -3.80 -3.74
CA ALA A 29 -25.80 -3.19 -2.45
C ALA A 29 -25.10 -1.81 -2.28
N TYR A 30 -23.82 -1.71 -2.70
CA TYR A 30 -23.11 -0.43 -2.70
C TYR A 30 -23.84 0.64 -3.54
N ASN A 31 -24.24 0.28 -4.76
CA ASN A 31 -24.86 1.23 -5.69
C ASN A 31 -26.26 1.65 -5.23
N ASN A 32 -27.10 0.71 -4.79
CA ASN A 32 -28.43 1.03 -4.27
C ASN A 32 -28.35 1.84 -2.98
N GLY A 33 -27.43 1.51 -2.07
CA GLY A 33 -27.18 2.34 -0.89
C GLY A 33 -26.72 3.75 -1.22
N LEU A 34 -25.88 3.91 -2.27
CA LEU A 34 -25.47 5.23 -2.75
C LEU A 34 -26.63 5.99 -3.40
N ALA A 35 -27.49 5.31 -4.16
CA ALA A 35 -28.70 5.91 -4.72
C ALA A 35 -29.62 6.43 -3.61
N HIS A 36 -29.87 5.60 -2.58
CA HIS A 36 -30.66 6.00 -1.41
C HIS A 36 -30.07 7.24 -0.71
N VAL A 37 -28.75 7.26 -0.46
CA VAL A 37 -28.11 8.43 0.18
C VAL A 37 -28.26 9.68 -0.68
N LYS A 38 -28.17 9.57 -2.00
CA LYS A 38 -28.39 10.70 -2.92
C LYS A 38 -29.84 11.19 -2.92
N ASP A 39 -30.79 10.29 -2.98
CA ASP A 39 -32.21 10.60 -2.95
C ASP A 39 -32.60 11.35 -1.68
N VAL A 40 -32.11 10.92 -0.51
CA VAL A 40 -32.30 11.65 0.76
C VAL A 40 -31.70 13.05 0.71
N LEU A 41 -30.50 13.20 0.15
CA LEU A 41 -29.84 14.51 -0.03
C LEU A 41 -30.61 15.43 -1.00
N GLU A 42 -31.14 14.88 -2.08
CA GLU A 42 -31.92 15.62 -3.09
C GLU A 42 -33.26 16.12 -2.52
N ARG A 43 -33.83 15.42 -1.53
CA ARG A 43 -35.01 15.88 -0.78
C ARG A 43 -34.68 16.97 0.26
N GLY A 44 -33.41 17.31 0.46
CA GLY A 44 -32.93 18.27 1.45
C GLY A 44 -32.70 17.68 2.84
N ASP A 45 -32.86 16.37 3.01
CA ASP A 45 -32.69 15.69 4.29
C ASP A 45 -31.25 15.32 4.56
N THR A 46 -30.90 15.08 5.83
CA THR A 46 -29.58 14.60 6.24
C THR A 46 -29.55 13.07 6.29
N PRO A 47 -28.86 12.39 5.36
CA PRO A 47 -28.84 10.93 5.34
C PRO A 47 -28.00 10.35 6.47
N GLU A 48 -28.51 9.30 7.09
CA GLU A 48 -27.73 8.43 7.95
C GLU A 48 -26.87 7.50 7.09
N TRP A 49 -25.57 7.72 7.03
CA TRP A 49 -24.65 6.92 6.22
C TRP A 49 -23.67 6.06 7.01
N SER A 50 -23.98 5.78 8.29
CA SER A 50 -23.24 4.77 9.04
C SER A 50 -23.47 3.38 8.44
N TYR A 51 -22.52 2.46 8.67
CA TYR A 51 -22.71 1.07 8.21
C TYR A 51 -23.99 0.44 8.72
N TYR A 52 -24.32 0.68 10.00
CA TYR A 52 -25.53 0.12 10.63
C TYR A 52 -26.81 0.70 10.07
N ALA A 53 -26.83 2.00 9.78
CA ALA A 53 -27.98 2.66 9.16
C ALA A 53 -28.23 2.15 7.73
N LEU A 54 -27.17 2.10 6.91
CA LEU A 54 -27.27 1.55 5.56
C LEU A 54 -27.68 0.07 5.55
N ARG A 55 -27.23 -0.72 6.52
CA ARG A 55 -27.64 -2.12 6.67
C ARG A 55 -29.10 -2.26 7.10
N ARG A 56 -29.59 -1.40 7.99
CA ARG A 56 -31.01 -1.35 8.41
C ARG A 56 -31.89 -1.04 7.20
N TRP A 57 -31.58 0.02 6.48
CA TRP A 57 -32.25 0.37 5.24
C TRP A 57 -32.26 -0.78 4.23
N TRP A 58 -31.12 -1.40 3.98
CA TRP A 58 -31.01 -2.54 3.05
C TRP A 58 -31.90 -3.71 3.44
N ASN A 59 -31.97 -4.05 4.72
CA ASN A 59 -32.83 -5.15 5.19
C ASN A 59 -34.32 -4.90 4.93
N GLN A 60 -34.75 -3.66 4.93
CA GLN A 60 -36.13 -3.27 4.59
C GLN A 60 -36.35 -3.25 3.07
N ALA A 61 -35.38 -2.73 2.31
CA ALA A 61 -35.53 -2.47 0.89
C ALA A 61 -35.20 -3.69 -0.02
N LYS A 62 -34.40 -4.64 0.45
CA LYS A 62 -33.83 -5.71 -0.38
C LYS A 62 -34.86 -6.57 -1.13
N ASN A 63 -36.03 -6.82 -0.52
CA ASN A 63 -37.08 -7.65 -1.13
C ASN A 63 -37.77 -6.95 -2.31
N GLY A 64 -37.76 -5.62 -2.33
CA GLY A 64 -38.25 -4.86 -3.47
C GLY A 64 -37.20 -4.47 -4.50
N LEU A 65 -35.94 -4.40 -4.07
CA LEU A 65 -34.83 -3.99 -4.96
C LEU A 65 -34.13 -5.16 -5.69
N ALA A 66 -34.07 -6.33 -5.05
CA ALA A 66 -33.34 -7.49 -5.55
C ALA A 66 -34.31 -8.58 -5.99
N VAL A 67 -35.23 -8.24 -6.89
CA VAL A 67 -36.22 -9.13 -7.48
C VAL A 67 -35.93 -9.40 -8.96
N ASP A 68 -36.30 -10.57 -9.43
CA ASP A 68 -36.29 -10.91 -10.85
C ASP A 68 -37.48 -10.25 -11.51
N GLU A 69 -37.26 -9.46 -12.57
CA GLU A 69 -38.30 -8.70 -13.26
C GLU A 69 -39.36 -9.62 -13.94
N THR A 70 -38.99 -10.88 -14.22
CA THR A 70 -39.85 -11.83 -14.90
C THR A 70 -40.72 -12.64 -13.93
N THR A 71 -40.11 -13.08 -12.82
CA THR A 71 -40.79 -13.97 -11.84
C THR A 71 -41.32 -13.21 -10.62
N GLY A 72 -40.84 -12.00 -10.37
CA GLY A 72 -41.14 -11.25 -9.16
C GLY A 72 -40.47 -11.80 -7.90
N GLU A 73 -39.72 -12.87 -8.00
CA GLU A 73 -39.05 -13.50 -6.86
C GLU A 73 -37.75 -12.79 -6.46
N PRO A 74 -37.44 -12.72 -5.16
CA PRO A 74 -36.22 -12.11 -4.69
C PRO A 74 -35.00 -13.04 -4.96
N TRP A 75 -34.02 -12.57 -5.73
CA TRP A 75 -32.78 -13.29 -6.02
C TRP A 75 -31.63 -13.06 -4.99
N TRP A 76 -31.81 -12.13 -4.04
CA TRP A 76 -30.77 -11.88 -3.05
C TRP A 76 -30.39 -13.11 -2.18
N PRO A 77 -31.27 -14.13 -1.95
CA PRO A 77 -30.90 -15.32 -1.17
C PRO A 77 -29.88 -16.23 -1.84
N GLU A 78 -29.63 -16.07 -3.15
CA GLU A 78 -28.60 -16.83 -3.90
C GLU A 78 -27.20 -16.54 -3.40
N ASN A 79 -26.96 -15.33 -2.89
CA ASN A 79 -25.69 -14.90 -2.39
C ASN A 79 -25.67 -14.83 -0.85
N SER A 80 -24.46 -14.89 -0.27
CA SER A 80 -24.30 -14.69 1.16
C SER A 80 -24.70 -13.26 1.56
N LYS A 81 -25.45 -13.11 2.66
CA LYS A 81 -25.76 -11.80 3.26
C LYS A 81 -24.52 -10.93 3.49
N GLU A 82 -23.38 -11.57 3.79
CA GLU A 82 -22.12 -10.87 4.03
C GLU A 82 -21.58 -10.19 2.76
N ALA A 83 -21.85 -10.72 1.58
CA ALA A 83 -21.48 -10.06 0.33
C ALA A 83 -22.15 -8.68 0.21
N TYR A 84 -23.47 -8.60 0.46
CA TYR A 84 -24.21 -7.32 0.46
C TYR A 84 -23.70 -6.39 1.56
N ASN A 85 -23.56 -6.91 2.78
CA ASN A 85 -23.03 -6.16 3.94
C ASN A 85 -21.67 -5.53 3.63
N SER A 86 -20.78 -6.26 2.96
CA SER A 86 -19.45 -5.75 2.58
C SER A 86 -19.51 -4.62 1.54
N GLY A 87 -20.55 -4.62 0.70
CA GLY A 87 -20.86 -3.52 -0.22
C GLY A 87 -21.24 -2.26 0.53
N LEU A 88 -22.19 -2.37 1.48
CA LEU A 88 -22.65 -1.27 2.33
C LEU A 88 -21.54 -0.73 3.24
N GLU A 89 -20.72 -1.60 3.84
CA GLU A 89 -19.54 -1.21 4.60
C GLU A 89 -18.57 -0.39 3.75
N SER A 90 -18.33 -0.84 2.52
CA SER A 90 -17.47 -0.12 1.54
C SER A 90 -18.04 1.26 1.19
N LEU A 91 -19.37 1.43 1.16
CA LEU A 91 -20.03 2.71 0.94
C LEU A 91 -19.88 3.61 2.16
N ALA A 92 -20.20 3.10 3.36
CA ALA A 92 -20.03 3.84 4.62
C ALA A 92 -18.62 4.37 4.79
N ASP A 93 -17.60 3.54 4.47
CA ASP A 93 -16.19 3.95 4.50
C ASP A 93 -15.89 5.05 3.49
N ALA A 94 -16.44 4.97 2.28
CA ALA A 94 -16.24 5.97 1.24
C ALA A 94 -16.87 7.32 1.63
N LEU A 95 -18.09 7.32 2.18
CA LEU A 95 -18.79 8.51 2.69
C LEU A 95 -18.07 9.12 3.89
N ARG A 96 -17.62 8.31 4.83
CA ARG A 96 -16.80 8.75 5.98
C ARG A 96 -15.48 9.39 5.53
N ASN A 97 -14.80 8.80 4.54
CA ASN A 97 -13.57 9.37 3.99
C ASN A 97 -13.81 10.68 3.24
N PHE A 98 -14.91 10.80 2.50
CA PHE A 98 -15.35 12.05 1.89
C PHE A 98 -15.59 13.14 2.94
N SER A 99 -16.38 12.84 3.99
CA SER A 99 -16.65 13.76 5.08
C SER A 99 -15.38 14.22 5.81
N LYS A 100 -14.49 13.27 6.16
CA LYS A 100 -13.19 13.61 6.77
C LYS A 100 -12.32 14.47 5.84
N SER A 101 -12.34 14.20 4.53
CA SER A 101 -11.57 14.97 3.55
C SER A 101 -12.12 16.39 3.41
N ARG A 102 -13.46 16.56 3.40
CA ARG A 102 -14.11 17.87 3.35
C ARG A 102 -13.82 18.72 4.60
N LYS A 103 -13.78 18.07 5.78
CA LYS A 103 -13.49 18.70 7.08
C LYS A 103 -11.98 18.90 7.34
N GLY A 104 -11.09 18.67 6.37
CA GLY A 104 -9.63 18.78 6.56
C GLY A 104 -9.00 17.74 7.51
N ARG A 105 -9.78 16.78 8.01
CA ARG A 105 -9.33 15.77 9.00
C ARG A 105 -8.64 14.55 8.36
N ARG A 106 -8.35 14.59 7.06
CA ARG A 106 -7.71 13.50 6.33
C ARG A 106 -6.44 14.00 5.64
N LYS A 107 -5.31 13.33 5.92
CA LYS A 107 -4.05 13.57 5.20
C LYS A 107 -4.14 13.02 3.75
N GLY A 108 -3.49 13.69 2.82
CA GLY A 108 -3.39 13.29 1.41
C GLY A 108 -4.39 14.01 0.49
N ARG A 109 -4.49 13.53 -0.76
CA ARG A 109 -5.31 14.17 -1.80
C ARG A 109 -6.78 14.27 -1.39
N ARG A 110 -7.43 15.41 -1.72
CA ARG A 110 -8.87 15.63 -1.50
C ARG A 110 -9.70 14.54 -2.17
N MET A 111 -10.67 13.98 -1.43
CA MET A 111 -11.60 12.98 -1.94
C MET A 111 -12.93 13.62 -2.29
N GLY A 112 -13.44 13.32 -3.49
CA GLY A 112 -14.78 13.69 -3.91
C GLY A 112 -15.85 12.76 -3.34
N PHE A 113 -17.13 13.13 -3.58
CA PHE A 113 -18.26 12.29 -3.21
C PHE A 113 -18.19 10.92 -3.90
N PRO A 114 -18.65 9.81 -3.25
CA PRO A 114 -18.62 8.48 -3.83
C PRO A 114 -19.35 8.41 -5.17
N ARG A 115 -18.83 7.56 -6.08
CA ARG A 115 -19.42 7.33 -7.40
C ARG A 115 -19.96 5.91 -7.51
N PHE A 116 -20.93 5.69 -8.37
CA PHE A 116 -21.43 4.35 -8.71
C PHE A 116 -20.32 3.46 -9.26
N LYS A 117 -20.34 2.20 -8.85
CA LYS A 117 -19.39 1.18 -9.29
C LYS A 117 -19.92 0.44 -10.51
N SER A 118 -19.23 0.55 -11.66
CA SER A 118 -19.55 -0.25 -12.84
C SER A 118 -18.89 -1.62 -12.82
N LYS A 119 -19.50 -2.61 -13.48
CA LYS A 119 -18.99 -3.99 -13.58
C LYS A 119 -17.58 -4.05 -14.17
N ASP A 120 -17.30 -3.21 -15.18
CA ASP A 120 -16.04 -3.25 -15.93
C ASP A 120 -14.90 -2.50 -15.26
N LYS A 121 -15.20 -1.52 -14.39
CA LYS A 121 -14.19 -0.66 -13.75
C LYS A 121 -13.90 -1.04 -12.30
N ALA A 122 -14.89 -1.55 -11.58
CA ALA A 122 -14.73 -1.93 -10.19
C ALA A 122 -13.99 -3.27 -10.08
N VAL A 123 -13.05 -3.36 -9.13
CA VAL A 123 -12.43 -4.63 -8.77
C VAL A 123 -13.49 -5.51 -8.12
N PRO A 124 -13.79 -6.72 -8.66
CA PRO A 124 -14.70 -7.65 -8.03
C PRO A 124 -14.21 -7.99 -6.62
N ARG A 125 -15.03 -7.70 -5.60
CA ARG A 125 -14.65 -7.88 -4.20
C ARG A 125 -15.87 -8.01 -3.31
N PHE A 126 -15.76 -8.88 -2.31
CA PHE A 126 -16.68 -9.00 -1.18
C PHE A 126 -15.92 -9.52 0.06
N ALA A 127 -16.56 -9.55 1.22
CA ALA A 127 -15.93 -10.03 2.45
C ALA A 127 -16.93 -10.79 3.33
N TYR A 128 -16.37 -11.62 4.20
CA TYR A 128 -17.06 -12.31 5.28
C TYR A 128 -16.51 -11.82 6.61
N THR A 129 -17.41 -11.53 7.56
CA THR A 129 -17.07 -11.13 8.93
C THR A 129 -17.78 -12.00 9.96
N THR A 130 -18.87 -12.65 9.57
CA THR A 130 -19.65 -13.55 10.40
C THR A 130 -20.04 -14.82 9.62
N GLY A 131 -20.40 -15.86 10.32
CA GLY A 131 -20.76 -17.16 9.76
C GLY A 131 -19.58 -18.14 9.66
N SER A 132 -19.85 -19.32 9.14
CA SER A 132 -18.89 -20.41 9.02
C SER A 132 -17.99 -20.26 7.78
N PHE A 133 -17.09 -19.29 7.83
CA PHE A 133 -16.04 -19.12 6.81
C PHE A 133 -14.65 -19.36 7.43
N GLY A 134 -13.67 -19.69 6.62
CA GLY A 134 -12.27 -19.82 7.07
C GLY A 134 -11.64 -21.14 6.70
N LEU A 135 -10.80 -21.65 7.59
CA LEU A 135 -10.07 -22.90 7.43
C LEU A 135 -11.01 -24.11 7.43
N ILE A 136 -10.53 -25.20 6.85
CA ILE A 136 -11.15 -26.53 6.89
C ILE A 136 -10.14 -27.46 7.56
N ASP A 137 -10.50 -28.05 8.69
CA ASP A 137 -9.57 -28.79 9.55
C ASP A 137 -8.89 -29.95 8.83
N CYS A 138 -9.63 -30.68 7.98
CA CYS A 138 -9.11 -31.82 7.23
C CYS A 138 -8.44 -31.46 5.90
N ASP A 139 -8.36 -30.15 5.52
CA ASP A 139 -7.81 -29.73 4.25
C ASP A 139 -7.00 -28.43 4.35
N PRO A 140 -5.67 -28.55 4.52
CA PRO A 140 -4.79 -27.41 4.70
C PRO A 140 -4.66 -26.49 3.45
N HIS A 141 -5.13 -26.97 2.29
CA HIS A 141 -5.14 -26.25 1.01
C HIS A 141 -6.53 -25.78 0.61
N ALA A 142 -7.48 -25.63 1.53
CA ALA A 142 -8.82 -25.13 1.19
C ALA A 142 -9.37 -24.14 2.19
N LEU A 143 -10.28 -23.31 1.70
CA LEU A 143 -11.09 -22.40 2.48
C LEU A 143 -12.58 -22.69 2.29
N ARG A 144 -13.35 -22.60 3.37
CA ARG A 144 -14.81 -22.62 3.34
C ARG A 144 -15.33 -21.20 3.09
N LEU A 145 -16.12 -21.05 2.02
CA LEU A 145 -16.79 -19.79 1.68
C LEU A 145 -18.30 -20.03 1.71
N PRO A 146 -19.08 -19.35 2.58
CA PRO A 146 -20.51 -19.49 2.65
C PRO A 146 -21.18 -19.30 1.29
N LYS A 147 -22.14 -20.17 0.96
CA LYS A 147 -22.87 -20.25 -0.34
C LYS A 147 -21.99 -20.66 -1.55
N ILE A 148 -20.68 -20.79 -1.41
CA ILE A 148 -19.75 -21.19 -2.48
C ILE A 148 -19.17 -22.57 -2.20
N GLY A 149 -19.00 -22.90 -0.92
CA GLY A 149 -18.47 -24.18 -0.47
C GLY A 149 -16.95 -24.18 -0.24
N ARG A 150 -16.34 -25.35 -0.36
CA ARG A 150 -14.90 -25.57 -0.24
C ARG A 150 -14.20 -25.10 -1.52
N VAL A 151 -13.31 -24.12 -1.40
CA VAL A 151 -12.50 -23.61 -2.53
C VAL A 151 -11.04 -23.93 -2.30
N HIS A 152 -10.38 -24.50 -3.29
CA HIS A 152 -8.96 -24.84 -3.23
C HIS A 152 -8.08 -23.58 -3.20
N CYS A 153 -6.99 -23.64 -2.44
CA CYS A 153 -5.96 -22.62 -2.33
C CYS A 153 -4.63 -23.15 -2.87
N MET A 154 -3.93 -22.33 -3.63
CA MET A 154 -2.62 -22.70 -4.17
C MET A 154 -1.56 -22.90 -3.10
N GLU A 155 -1.70 -22.20 -1.97
CA GLU A 155 -0.79 -22.28 -0.82
C GLU A 155 -1.42 -23.05 0.33
N ASN A 156 -0.59 -23.65 1.18
CA ASN A 156 -1.02 -24.23 2.45
C ASN A 156 -1.49 -23.12 3.39
N VAL A 157 -2.80 -22.88 3.42
CA VAL A 157 -3.40 -21.79 4.21
C VAL A 157 -3.35 -22.07 5.70
N SER A 158 -3.51 -23.32 6.12
CA SER A 158 -3.44 -23.70 7.53
C SER A 158 -2.07 -23.41 8.13
N LYS A 159 -0.99 -23.78 7.43
CA LYS A 159 0.39 -23.44 7.82
C LYS A 159 0.62 -21.94 7.92
N ARG A 160 0.05 -21.16 6.98
CA ARG A 160 0.21 -19.70 6.96
C ARG A 160 -0.58 -19.00 8.06
N VAL A 161 -1.76 -19.50 8.41
CA VAL A 161 -2.58 -19.00 9.53
C VAL A 161 -2.00 -19.45 10.87
N ASN A 162 -1.45 -20.67 10.94
CA ASN A 162 -0.74 -21.21 12.10
C ASN A 162 -1.54 -21.07 13.40
N GLY A 163 -2.76 -21.61 13.45
CA GLY A 163 -3.62 -21.61 14.63
C GLY A 163 -4.23 -20.24 15.03
N ALA A 164 -3.89 -19.15 14.34
CA ALA A 164 -4.42 -17.83 14.67
C ALA A 164 -5.92 -17.72 14.35
N LYS A 165 -6.68 -16.99 15.17
CA LYS A 165 -8.10 -16.75 14.97
C LYS A 165 -8.34 -15.91 13.72
N VAL A 166 -9.17 -16.40 12.81
CA VAL A 166 -9.58 -15.66 11.61
C VAL A 166 -10.76 -14.76 11.95
N LEU A 167 -10.57 -13.44 11.85
CA LEU A 167 -11.61 -12.45 12.16
C LEU A 167 -12.41 -12.01 10.92
N ARG A 168 -11.76 -11.99 9.76
CA ARG A 168 -12.34 -11.52 8.50
C ARG A 168 -11.68 -12.21 7.32
N MET A 169 -12.46 -12.49 6.29
CA MET A 169 -11.95 -12.95 5.00
C MET A 169 -12.45 -12.02 3.89
N SER A 170 -11.54 -11.36 3.18
CA SER A 170 -11.85 -10.56 2.00
C SER A 170 -11.47 -11.32 0.75
N VAL A 171 -12.40 -11.49 -0.18
CA VAL A 171 -12.19 -12.16 -1.46
C VAL A 171 -12.20 -11.14 -2.58
N SER A 172 -11.22 -11.19 -3.49
CA SER A 172 -11.12 -10.24 -4.61
C SER A 172 -10.48 -10.86 -5.84
N LYS A 173 -10.85 -10.36 -7.04
CA LYS A 173 -10.25 -10.78 -8.31
C LYS A 173 -9.30 -9.71 -8.82
N ARG A 174 -8.01 -10.04 -8.96
CA ARG A 174 -7.00 -9.13 -9.52
C ARG A 174 -6.18 -9.83 -10.60
N GLY A 175 -6.00 -9.18 -11.74
CA GLY A 175 -5.24 -9.76 -12.84
C GLY A 175 -5.81 -11.08 -13.37
N GLY A 176 -7.13 -11.29 -13.22
CA GLY A 176 -7.82 -12.53 -13.62
C GLY A 176 -7.74 -13.67 -12.61
N ARG A 177 -7.12 -13.47 -11.43
CA ARG A 177 -7.01 -14.48 -10.37
C ARG A 177 -7.78 -14.06 -9.13
N TRP A 178 -8.54 -14.98 -8.56
CA TRP A 178 -9.19 -14.83 -7.26
C TRP A 178 -8.18 -15.01 -6.13
N GLN A 179 -8.32 -14.23 -5.10
CA GLN A 179 -7.45 -14.23 -3.91
C GLN A 179 -8.32 -14.01 -2.68
N ALA A 180 -8.00 -14.74 -1.60
CA ALA A 180 -8.53 -14.50 -0.28
C ALA A 180 -7.46 -13.82 0.59
N SER A 181 -7.88 -12.82 1.37
CA SER A 181 -7.05 -12.19 2.39
C SER A 181 -7.75 -12.38 3.73
N LEU A 182 -7.12 -13.15 4.61
CA LEU A 182 -7.58 -13.46 5.94
C LEU A 182 -6.97 -12.44 6.89
N THR A 183 -7.79 -11.74 7.67
CA THR A 183 -7.32 -10.97 8.82
C THR A 183 -7.31 -11.91 9.99
N VAL A 184 -6.13 -12.19 10.52
CA VAL A 184 -5.94 -13.10 11.64
C VAL A 184 -5.49 -12.34 12.87
N GLU A 185 -5.96 -12.78 14.03
CA GLU A 185 -5.53 -12.29 15.33
C GLU A 185 -4.51 -13.27 15.89
N ARG A 186 -3.25 -12.81 15.98
CA ARG A 186 -2.22 -13.56 16.69
C ARG A 186 -2.17 -13.08 18.12
N ALA A 187 -1.96 -14.00 19.04
CA ALA A 187 -1.60 -13.65 20.41
C ALA A 187 -0.39 -12.70 20.38
N ASP A 188 -0.38 -11.72 21.24
CA ASP A 188 0.79 -10.86 21.39
C ASP A 188 1.92 -11.71 21.96
N LEU A 189 2.72 -12.24 21.05
CA LEU A 189 3.98 -12.85 21.41
C LEU A 189 4.86 -11.75 21.98
N SER A 190 5.55 -12.01 23.08
CA SER A 190 6.67 -11.18 23.53
C SER A 190 7.51 -10.80 22.32
N ILE A 191 7.89 -9.53 22.22
CA ILE A 191 8.74 -9.05 21.10
C ILE A 191 9.94 -10.00 21.05
N PRO A 192 10.16 -10.69 19.93
CA PRO A 192 11.27 -11.61 19.81
C PRO A 192 12.59 -10.90 20.12
N SER A 193 13.55 -11.59 20.70
CA SER A 193 14.90 -11.06 20.78
C SER A 193 15.37 -10.65 19.40
N PRO A 194 16.07 -9.51 19.29
CA PRO A 194 16.58 -9.06 17.99
C PRO A 194 17.49 -10.13 17.36
N PRO A 195 17.58 -10.17 16.04
CA PRO A 195 18.49 -11.07 15.35
C PRO A 195 19.94 -10.90 15.84
N LYS A 196 20.72 -11.96 15.79
CA LYS A 196 22.12 -11.94 16.28
C LYS A 196 23.08 -11.18 15.35
N GLY A 197 22.70 -10.91 14.11
CA GLY A 197 23.51 -10.11 13.18
C GLY A 197 23.64 -8.68 13.68
N GLY A 198 24.79 -8.08 13.40
CA GLY A 198 25.11 -6.71 13.81
C GLY A 198 24.26 -5.64 13.13
N SER A 199 24.83 -4.44 12.98
CA SER A 199 24.20 -3.34 12.27
C SER A 199 24.50 -3.41 10.76
N VAL A 200 23.60 -2.90 9.93
CA VAL A 200 23.78 -2.75 8.48
C VAL A 200 23.20 -1.43 7.98
N GLY A 201 23.96 -0.75 7.11
CA GLY A 201 23.45 0.39 6.33
C GLY A 201 23.03 -0.05 4.94
N ILE A 202 21.99 0.56 4.41
CA ILE A 202 21.42 0.22 3.10
C ILE A 202 21.28 1.46 2.25
N ASP A 203 22.01 1.51 1.14
CA ASP A 203 21.78 2.48 0.06
C ASP A 203 20.80 1.89 -0.95
N LEU A 204 19.69 2.62 -1.23
CA LEU A 204 18.63 2.21 -2.16
C LEU A 204 18.84 2.85 -3.53
N GLY A 205 19.07 2.03 -4.55
CA GLY A 205 19.37 2.46 -5.89
C GLY A 205 18.37 2.01 -6.97
N VAL A 206 18.46 2.64 -8.13
CA VAL A 206 17.67 2.28 -9.32
C VAL A 206 18.36 1.18 -10.13
N LYS A 207 19.69 1.18 -10.22
CA LYS A 207 20.49 0.16 -10.94
C LYS A 207 20.44 -1.15 -10.16
N GLU A 208 20.98 -1.13 -8.97
CA GLU A 208 20.80 -2.16 -7.96
C GLU A 208 19.67 -1.73 -7.02
N LEU A 209 18.89 -2.68 -6.49
CA LEU A 209 17.78 -2.36 -5.57
C LEU A 209 18.30 -1.85 -4.23
N ALA A 210 19.34 -2.47 -3.74
CA ALA A 210 20.00 -2.08 -2.51
C ALA A 210 21.47 -2.54 -2.51
N THR A 211 22.33 -1.70 -1.97
CA THR A 211 23.72 -2.05 -1.62
C THR A 211 23.85 -1.97 -0.11
N LEU A 212 24.36 -3.02 0.50
CA LEU A 212 24.54 -3.15 1.95
C LEU A 212 25.97 -2.79 2.34
N SER A 213 26.16 -2.29 3.56
CA SER A 213 27.46 -1.90 4.09
C SER A 213 28.45 -3.06 4.29
N ASP A 214 27.97 -4.30 4.26
CA ASP A 214 28.80 -5.51 4.26
C ASP A 214 29.26 -5.93 2.85
N GLY A 215 28.94 -5.14 1.82
CA GLY A 215 29.27 -5.43 0.43
C GLY A 215 28.21 -6.25 -0.32
N THR A 216 27.16 -6.72 0.34
CA THR A 216 26.09 -7.47 -0.31
C THR A 216 25.31 -6.56 -1.27
N VAL A 217 25.14 -7.00 -2.53
CA VAL A 217 24.35 -6.28 -3.54
C VAL A 217 23.07 -7.04 -3.84
N ILE A 218 21.95 -6.34 -3.76
CA ILE A 218 20.63 -6.88 -4.07
C ILE A 218 20.16 -6.33 -5.41
N HIS A 219 20.09 -7.20 -6.40
CA HIS A 219 19.76 -6.81 -7.76
C HIS A 219 18.32 -6.33 -7.92
N ASN A 220 18.15 -5.27 -8.70
CA ASN A 220 16.83 -4.76 -9.06
C ASN A 220 16.21 -5.65 -10.18
N PRO A 221 15.03 -6.25 -9.97
CA PRO A 221 14.39 -7.10 -10.96
C PRO A 221 13.91 -6.35 -12.20
N HIS A 222 13.89 -5.01 -12.17
CA HIS A 222 13.36 -4.15 -13.22
C HIS A 222 12.05 -4.67 -13.79
N ALA A 223 11.11 -5.02 -12.90
CA ALA A 223 9.90 -5.78 -13.22
C ALA A 223 9.04 -5.14 -14.32
N LEU A 224 8.92 -3.81 -14.32
CA LEU A 224 8.22 -3.09 -15.38
C LEU A 224 9.05 -3.01 -16.65
N LYS A 225 10.34 -2.64 -16.55
CA LYS A 225 11.24 -2.49 -17.70
C LYS A 225 11.33 -3.80 -18.51
N SER A 226 11.51 -4.95 -17.85
CA SER A 226 11.59 -6.28 -18.48
C SER A 226 10.28 -6.70 -19.18
N ASN A 227 9.14 -6.22 -18.72
CA ASN A 227 7.83 -6.54 -19.32
C ASN A 227 7.27 -5.41 -20.22
N LEU A 228 7.95 -4.27 -20.35
CA LEU A 228 7.44 -3.06 -20.98
C LEU A 228 7.05 -3.27 -22.46
N ARG A 229 7.89 -4.00 -23.24
CA ARG A 229 7.61 -4.31 -24.65
C ARG A 229 6.32 -5.11 -24.82
N ARG A 230 6.13 -6.14 -23.98
CA ARG A 230 4.91 -6.97 -23.97
C ARG A 230 3.69 -6.16 -23.57
N LEU A 231 3.83 -5.30 -22.56
CA LEU A 231 2.76 -4.44 -22.06
C LEU A 231 2.33 -3.43 -23.12
N LYS A 232 3.28 -2.71 -23.75
CA LYS A 232 2.99 -1.75 -24.85
C LYS A 232 2.29 -2.45 -26.03
N LYS A 233 2.71 -3.69 -26.42
CA LYS A 233 2.04 -4.45 -27.47
C LYS A 233 0.61 -4.82 -27.09
N ALA A 234 0.39 -5.27 -25.85
CA ALA A 234 -0.94 -5.64 -25.36
C ALA A 234 -1.87 -4.42 -25.25
N GLN A 235 -1.37 -3.27 -24.79
CA GLN A 235 -2.12 -2.02 -24.73
C GLN A 235 -2.52 -1.51 -26.11
N ARG A 236 -1.60 -1.50 -27.08
CA ARG A 236 -1.92 -1.17 -28.48
C ARG A 236 -2.98 -2.09 -29.09
N ASN A 237 -2.92 -3.39 -28.78
CA ASN A 237 -3.95 -4.34 -29.20
C ASN A 237 -5.32 -3.99 -28.55
N LEU A 238 -5.33 -3.68 -27.27
CA LEU A 238 -6.56 -3.29 -26.56
C LEU A 238 -7.17 -2.01 -27.12
N SER A 239 -6.36 -0.97 -27.41
CA SER A 239 -6.86 0.31 -27.93
C SER A 239 -7.56 0.18 -29.28
N ARG A 240 -7.09 -0.74 -30.14
CA ARG A 240 -7.65 -1.01 -31.47
C ARG A 240 -8.98 -1.81 -31.45
N LYS A 241 -9.44 -2.28 -30.28
CA LYS A 241 -10.68 -3.07 -30.19
C LYS A 241 -11.88 -2.19 -29.89
N ARG A 242 -13.02 -2.46 -30.53
CA ARG A 242 -14.29 -1.76 -30.33
C ARG A 242 -14.68 -1.81 -28.84
N LYS A 243 -15.05 -0.67 -28.26
CA LYS A 243 -15.58 -0.58 -26.89
C LYS A 243 -16.82 -1.48 -26.74
N GLY A 244 -16.93 -2.18 -25.61
CA GLY A 244 -18.04 -3.11 -25.35
C GLY A 244 -17.88 -4.52 -25.94
N SER A 245 -17.01 -4.74 -26.93
CA SER A 245 -16.87 -6.06 -27.57
C SER A 245 -16.20 -7.11 -26.67
N ASN A 246 -16.56 -8.39 -26.88
CA ASN A 246 -15.91 -9.53 -26.23
C ASN A 246 -14.39 -9.59 -26.52
N ARG A 247 -14.00 -9.22 -27.75
CA ARG A 247 -12.58 -9.15 -28.14
C ARG A 247 -11.83 -8.11 -27.32
N ARG A 248 -12.44 -6.93 -27.04
CA ARG A 248 -11.85 -5.91 -26.14
C ARG A 248 -11.76 -6.43 -24.70
N ARG A 249 -12.78 -7.12 -24.19
CA ARG A 249 -12.77 -7.71 -22.84
C ARG A 249 -11.61 -8.73 -22.70
N LYS A 250 -11.42 -9.63 -23.67
CA LYS A 250 -10.28 -10.56 -23.71
C LYS A 250 -8.92 -9.84 -23.75
N ALA A 251 -8.80 -8.81 -24.56
CA ALA A 251 -7.57 -8.00 -24.65
C ALA A 251 -7.30 -7.26 -23.32
N GLY A 252 -8.33 -6.69 -22.68
CA GLY A 252 -8.24 -6.06 -21.36
C GLY A 252 -7.76 -7.02 -20.27
N ALA A 253 -8.29 -8.23 -20.24
CA ALA A 253 -7.84 -9.30 -19.34
C ALA A 253 -6.35 -9.65 -19.53
N ARG A 254 -5.85 -9.64 -20.78
CA ARG A 254 -4.42 -9.86 -21.07
C ARG A 254 -3.55 -8.73 -20.52
N VAL A 255 -3.95 -7.47 -20.70
CA VAL A 255 -3.26 -6.30 -20.13
C VAL A 255 -3.24 -6.39 -18.60
N ALA A 256 -4.38 -6.67 -17.97
CA ALA A 256 -4.49 -6.82 -16.53
C ALA A 256 -3.57 -7.92 -15.98
N ARG A 257 -3.46 -9.07 -16.65
CA ARG A 257 -2.52 -10.14 -16.28
C ARG A 257 -1.05 -9.72 -16.36
N LEU A 258 -0.68 -8.94 -17.37
CA LEU A 258 0.70 -8.45 -17.49
C LEU A 258 1.03 -7.44 -16.36
N TYR A 259 0.11 -6.53 -16.03
CA TYR A 259 0.29 -5.63 -14.88
C TYR A 259 0.39 -6.40 -13.56
N ALA A 260 -0.46 -7.43 -13.38
CA ALA A 260 -0.40 -8.28 -12.20
C ALA A 260 0.94 -9.02 -12.10
N ARG A 261 1.48 -9.52 -13.23
CA ARG A 261 2.80 -10.14 -13.27
C ARG A 261 3.91 -9.17 -12.82
N VAL A 262 3.91 -7.94 -13.35
CA VAL A 262 4.88 -6.91 -12.94
C VAL A 262 4.77 -6.62 -11.44
N ALA A 263 3.55 -6.43 -10.93
CA ALA A 263 3.32 -6.17 -9.52
C ALA A 263 3.76 -7.34 -8.63
N ASN A 264 3.52 -8.59 -9.06
CA ASN A 264 3.90 -9.78 -8.31
C ASN A 264 5.43 -9.99 -8.27
N LEU A 265 6.12 -9.81 -9.40
CA LEU A 265 7.59 -9.91 -9.46
C LEU A 265 8.24 -8.88 -8.51
N ARG A 266 7.77 -7.63 -8.56
CA ARG A 266 8.25 -6.59 -7.66
C ARG A 266 7.98 -6.95 -6.19
N SER A 267 6.75 -7.33 -5.89
CA SER A 267 6.34 -7.69 -4.53
C SER A 267 7.13 -8.90 -3.99
N ASP A 268 7.42 -9.89 -4.82
CA ASP A 268 8.19 -11.07 -4.42
C ASP A 268 9.61 -10.68 -3.97
N VAL A 269 10.34 -9.93 -4.82
CA VAL A 269 11.69 -9.48 -4.49
C VAL A 269 11.68 -8.61 -3.22
N LEU A 270 10.82 -7.59 -3.16
CA LEU A 270 10.73 -6.71 -2.00
C LEU A 270 10.42 -7.49 -0.71
N ASN A 271 9.50 -8.46 -0.76
CA ASN A 271 9.15 -9.25 0.41
C ASN A 271 10.28 -10.18 0.86
N LYS A 272 10.97 -10.84 -0.08
CA LYS A 272 12.11 -11.71 0.23
C LYS A 272 13.26 -10.91 0.82
N THR A 273 13.64 -9.81 0.17
CA THR A 273 14.72 -8.93 0.63
C THR A 273 14.45 -8.39 2.02
N THR A 274 13.30 -7.75 2.23
CA THR A 274 12.98 -7.16 3.53
C THR A 274 12.75 -8.21 4.63
N ALA A 275 12.39 -9.44 4.30
CA ALA A 275 12.33 -10.54 5.26
C ALA A 275 13.75 -11.00 5.63
N MET A 276 14.61 -11.21 4.64
CA MET A 276 16.02 -11.56 4.88
C MET A 276 16.68 -10.53 5.78
N LEU A 277 16.60 -9.24 5.45
CA LEU A 277 17.18 -8.16 6.24
C LEU A 277 16.67 -8.16 7.69
N ALA A 278 15.35 -8.21 7.89
CA ALA A 278 14.74 -8.17 9.22
C ALA A 278 15.01 -9.43 10.07
N HIS A 279 15.40 -10.55 9.46
CA HIS A 279 15.80 -11.78 10.19
C HIS A 279 17.30 -11.91 10.39
N THR A 280 18.11 -11.16 9.63
CA THR A 280 19.57 -11.26 9.68
C THR A 280 20.19 -10.22 10.62
N TYR A 281 19.77 -8.94 10.53
CA TYR A 281 20.42 -7.84 11.21
C TYR A 281 19.60 -7.31 12.39
N ALA A 282 20.28 -6.99 13.50
CA ALA A 282 19.68 -6.39 14.69
C ALA A 282 19.32 -4.92 14.44
N ASP A 283 20.20 -4.19 13.78
CA ASP A 283 20.04 -2.76 13.47
C ASP A 283 20.15 -2.54 11.96
N ILE A 284 19.14 -1.89 11.40
CA ILE A 284 19.07 -1.62 9.96
C ILE A 284 18.89 -0.12 9.76
N SER A 285 19.80 0.50 9.01
CA SER A 285 19.79 1.92 8.73
C SER A 285 19.49 2.18 7.25
N ILE A 286 18.53 3.09 6.97
CA ILE A 286 18.13 3.51 5.62
C ILE A 286 18.00 5.03 5.54
N GLU A 287 18.05 5.59 4.33
CA GLU A 287 17.75 7.02 4.11
C GLU A 287 16.25 7.33 4.10
N ASP A 288 15.88 8.55 4.53
CA ASP A 288 14.53 9.10 4.33
C ASP A 288 14.38 9.66 2.90
N LEU A 289 14.25 8.78 1.93
CA LEU A 289 14.13 9.18 0.52
C LEU A 289 12.84 9.96 0.26
N ASN A 290 12.94 11.16 -0.33
CA ASN A 290 11.79 11.92 -0.84
C ASN A 290 11.29 11.33 -2.17
N VAL A 291 10.67 10.17 -2.12
CA VAL A 291 10.18 9.45 -3.31
C VAL A 291 9.20 10.31 -4.13
N ALA A 292 8.36 11.13 -3.48
CA ALA A 292 7.41 12.00 -4.18
C ALA A 292 8.13 13.07 -5.02
N GLY A 293 9.19 13.69 -4.48
CA GLY A 293 10.02 14.63 -5.22
C GLY A 293 10.81 13.96 -6.34
N MET A 294 11.35 12.76 -6.07
CA MET A 294 12.10 12.00 -7.08
C MET A 294 11.23 11.62 -8.30
N VAL A 295 9.96 11.27 -8.10
CA VAL A 295 9.01 10.95 -9.17
C VAL A 295 8.64 12.20 -9.98
N GLY A 296 8.82 13.41 -9.45
CA GLY A 296 8.68 14.66 -10.21
C GLY A 296 9.68 14.78 -11.37
N ASN A 297 10.82 14.11 -11.33
CA ASN A 297 11.74 14.00 -12.46
C ASN A 297 11.23 12.98 -13.49
N HIS A 298 10.67 13.46 -14.60
CA HIS A 298 10.05 12.61 -15.63
C HIS A 298 11.00 11.57 -16.23
N GLY A 299 12.32 11.84 -16.34
CA GLY A 299 13.32 10.89 -16.84
C GLY A 299 13.54 9.69 -15.94
N LEU A 300 13.41 9.88 -14.62
CA LEU A 300 13.66 8.84 -13.62
C LEU A 300 12.38 8.25 -13.03
N ALA A 301 11.24 8.92 -13.18
CA ALA A 301 9.97 8.57 -12.53
C ALA A 301 9.57 7.10 -12.73
N GLN A 302 9.71 6.57 -13.95
CA GLN A 302 9.38 5.17 -14.24
C GLN A 302 10.28 4.20 -13.47
N SER A 303 11.58 4.46 -13.43
CA SER A 303 12.56 3.59 -12.76
C SER A 303 12.40 3.63 -11.24
N ILE A 304 12.15 4.82 -10.68
CA ILE A 304 11.88 5.00 -9.24
C ILE A 304 10.59 4.29 -8.83
N GLN A 305 9.53 4.40 -9.63
CA GLN A 305 8.28 3.67 -9.39
C GLN A 305 8.46 2.15 -9.56
N ASP A 306 9.38 1.71 -10.44
CA ASP A 306 9.68 0.30 -10.61
C ASP A 306 10.47 -0.27 -9.43
N ALA A 307 11.43 0.48 -8.87
CA ALA A 307 12.16 0.12 -7.66
C ALA A 307 11.28 0.10 -6.40
N ALA A 308 10.24 0.95 -6.35
CA ALA A 308 9.22 1.00 -5.28
C ALA A 308 9.81 1.22 -3.85
N PHE A 309 10.72 2.18 -3.69
CA PHE A 309 11.40 2.51 -2.43
C PHE A 309 10.44 2.74 -1.25
N ALA A 310 9.31 3.42 -1.47
CA ALA A 310 8.31 3.64 -0.42
C ALA A 310 7.71 2.31 0.10
N GLU A 311 7.50 1.34 -0.79
CA GLU A 311 7.01 0.01 -0.40
C GLU A 311 8.10 -0.80 0.30
N PHE A 312 9.35 -0.70 -0.12
CA PHE A 312 10.51 -1.29 0.58
C PHE A 312 10.55 -0.82 2.04
N ARG A 313 10.54 0.50 2.27
CA ARG A 313 10.52 1.09 3.63
C ARG A 313 9.32 0.61 4.43
N ARG A 314 8.12 0.63 3.84
CA ARG A 314 6.90 0.15 4.50
C ARG A 314 6.99 -1.32 4.93
N LEU A 315 7.50 -2.18 4.04
CA LEU A 315 7.70 -3.60 4.34
C LEU A 315 8.74 -3.81 5.44
N LEU A 316 9.85 -3.08 5.37
CA LEU A 316 10.91 -3.18 6.36
C LEU A 316 10.41 -2.74 7.75
N THR A 317 9.72 -1.60 7.83
CA THR A 317 9.17 -1.06 9.10
C THR A 317 8.33 -2.08 9.86
N TYR A 318 7.36 -2.76 9.20
CA TYR A 318 6.55 -3.71 9.94
C TYR A 318 7.25 -5.03 10.21
N LYS A 319 8.20 -5.43 9.38
CA LYS A 319 8.94 -6.69 9.56
C LYS A 319 9.94 -6.57 10.70
N THR A 320 10.67 -5.46 10.80
CA THR A 320 11.57 -5.21 11.92
C THR A 320 10.82 -5.17 13.24
N ALA A 321 9.65 -4.51 13.29
CA ALA A 321 8.79 -4.54 14.48
C ALA A 321 8.34 -5.96 14.87
N ARG A 322 8.29 -6.92 13.94
CA ARG A 322 7.92 -8.33 14.20
C ARG A 322 9.09 -9.20 14.61
N THR A 323 10.29 -8.88 14.20
CA THR A 323 11.49 -9.68 14.47
C THR A 323 12.31 -9.15 15.65
N GLY A 324 11.90 -8.00 16.24
CA GLY A 324 12.68 -7.32 17.26
C GLY A 324 13.88 -6.53 16.73
N ALA A 325 14.12 -6.53 15.42
CA ALA A 325 15.14 -5.69 14.79
C ALA A 325 14.76 -4.21 14.88
N ARG A 326 15.74 -3.34 14.93
CA ARG A 326 15.55 -1.88 14.95
C ARG A 326 15.75 -1.29 13.57
N LEU A 327 14.87 -0.36 13.18
CA LEU A 327 14.97 0.37 11.92
C LEU A 327 15.30 1.83 12.19
N HIS A 328 16.47 2.25 11.76
CA HIS A 328 16.94 3.63 11.83
C HIS A 328 16.75 4.31 10.47
N VAL A 329 16.08 5.46 10.48
CA VAL A 329 15.86 6.25 9.26
C VAL A 329 16.66 7.53 9.40
N ILE A 330 17.76 7.63 8.65
CA ILE A 330 18.65 8.80 8.72
C ILE A 330 18.08 9.99 7.97
N ASP A 331 18.55 11.18 8.31
CA ASP A 331 18.13 12.43 7.67
C ASP A 331 18.42 12.40 6.16
N ARG A 332 17.43 12.79 5.36
CA ARG A 332 17.50 12.88 3.88
C ARG A 332 18.56 13.84 3.36
N TRP A 333 18.99 14.79 4.17
CA TRP A 333 19.99 15.78 3.80
C TRP A 333 21.41 15.36 4.15
N TYR A 334 21.57 14.20 4.81
CA TYR A 334 22.90 13.68 5.06
C TYR A 334 23.56 13.29 3.73
N PRO A 335 24.78 13.79 3.42
CA PRO A 335 25.42 13.57 2.14
C PRO A 335 26.14 12.21 2.08
N SER A 336 25.40 11.11 2.29
CA SER A 336 25.94 9.74 2.40
C SER A 336 26.89 9.37 1.25
N SER A 337 26.49 9.63 0.01
CA SER A 337 27.28 9.31 -1.17
C SER A 337 28.48 10.25 -1.41
N LYS A 338 28.51 11.44 -0.79
CA LYS A 338 29.59 12.43 -0.92
C LYS A 338 30.60 12.38 0.22
N THR A 339 30.27 11.75 1.32
CA THR A 339 31.12 11.60 2.50
C THR A 339 32.04 10.41 2.32
N CYS A 340 33.32 10.57 2.61
CA CYS A 340 34.28 9.45 2.63
C CYS A 340 34.01 8.57 3.85
N SER A 341 33.76 7.28 3.64
CA SER A 341 33.50 6.33 4.73
C SER A 341 34.74 6.06 5.62
N ASN A 342 35.94 6.35 5.13
CA ASN A 342 37.17 6.19 5.90
C ASN A 342 37.55 7.43 6.72
N CYS A 343 37.59 8.63 6.12
CA CYS A 343 38.09 9.84 6.78
C CYS A 343 37.06 10.93 7.03
N GLY A 344 35.79 10.74 6.65
CA GLY A 344 34.70 11.69 6.86
C GLY A 344 34.73 12.96 5.99
N THR A 345 35.73 13.10 5.08
CA THR A 345 35.77 14.26 4.18
C THR A 345 34.60 14.28 3.23
N VAL A 346 33.93 15.44 3.09
CA VAL A 346 32.77 15.61 2.22
C VAL A 346 33.16 16.29 0.93
N LYS A 347 32.90 15.66 -0.21
CA LYS A 347 33.09 16.25 -1.55
C LYS A 347 32.03 17.30 -1.82
N ALA A 348 32.41 18.46 -2.37
CA ALA A 348 31.48 19.51 -2.78
C ALA A 348 30.55 19.02 -3.91
N LYS A 349 31.07 18.31 -4.89
CA LYS A 349 30.35 17.75 -6.04
C LYS A 349 30.72 16.29 -6.25
N LEU A 350 29.74 15.46 -6.60
CA LEU A 350 29.92 14.08 -7.04
C LEU A 350 28.90 13.80 -8.15
N PRO A 351 29.32 13.74 -9.43
CA PRO A 351 28.43 13.47 -10.55
C PRO A 351 27.75 12.11 -10.42
N LEU A 352 26.53 11.99 -10.92
CA LEU A 352 25.79 10.69 -10.91
C LEU A 352 26.44 9.64 -11.82
N SER A 353 27.26 10.05 -12.78
CA SER A 353 28.06 9.16 -13.66
C SER A 353 29.23 8.51 -12.97
N GLU A 354 29.77 9.13 -11.92
CA GLU A 354 30.89 8.62 -11.14
C GLU A 354 30.43 7.46 -10.25
N ARG A 355 30.92 6.25 -10.52
CA ARG A 355 30.54 5.03 -9.82
C ARG A 355 31.54 4.57 -8.79
N VAL A 356 32.77 4.99 -8.93
CA VAL A 356 33.84 4.77 -7.96
C VAL A 356 34.00 6.06 -7.16
N TYR A 357 33.95 5.96 -5.85
CA TYR A 357 34.25 7.06 -4.95
C TYR A 357 35.72 7.09 -4.70
N HIS A 358 36.41 8.12 -5.18
CA HIS A 358 37.80 8.38 -4.93
C HIS A 358 37.98 9.50 -3.91
N CYS A 359 38.67 9.28 -2.80
CA CYS A 359 38.92 10.29 -1.78
C CYS A 359 40.25 10.99 -1.97
N GLY A 360 40.27 12.25 -2.38
CA GLY A 360 41.49 13.04 -2.54
C GLY A 360 42.27 13.32 -1.24
N LYS A 361 41.69 13.04 -0.04
CA LYS A 361 42.36 13.26 1.25
C LYS A 361 43.06 12.01 1.80
N CYS A 362 42.42 10.85 1.72
CA CYS A 362 42.97 9.61 2.30
C CYS A 362 43.25 8.51 1.27
N GLY A 363 43.03 8.79 -0.02
CA GLY A 363 43.31 7.83 -1.10
C GLY A 363 42.32 6.67 -1.19
N LEU A 364 41.18 6.70 -0.47
CA LEU A 364 40.20 5.63 -0.54
C LEU A 364 39.59 5.55 -1.93
N ASP A 365 39.64 4.37 -2.53
CA ASP A 365 38.90 4.00 -3.74
C ASP A 365 37.91 2.87 -3.43
N MET A 366 36.62 3.10 -3.65
CA MET A 366 35.62 2.06 -3.48
C MET A 366 34.35 2.35 -4.31
N ASP A 367 33.50 1.34 -4.47
CA ASP A 367 32.18 1.54 -5.08
C ASP A 367 31.39 2.64 -4.33
N ARG A 368 30.78 3.55 -5.07
CA ARG A 368 30.09 4.70 -4.53
C ARG A 368 28.89 4.31 -3.65
N ASP A 369 28.11 3.31 -4.10
CA ASP A 369 26.91 2.87 -3.41
C ASP A 369 27.30 2.10 -2.12
N LEU A 370 28.44 1.37 -2.13
CA LEU A 370 29.03 0.77 -0.93
C LEU A 370 29.53 1.83 0.06
N ASN A 371 30.24 2.85 -0.42
CA ASN A 371 30.66 3.99 0.42
C ASN A 371 29.46 4.67 1.09
N ALA A 372 28.37 4.87 0.34
CA ALA A 372 27.13 5.42 0.87
C ALA A 372 26.50 4.51 1.94
N ALA A 373 26.42 3.22 1.69
CA ALA A 373 25.86 2.24 2.63
C ALA A 373 26.63 2.19 3.95
N ILE A 374 27.96 2.25 3.92
CA ILE A 374 28.81 2.32 5.13
C ILE A 374 28.51 3.62 5.91
N ASN A 375 28.43 4.75 5.23
CA ASN A 375 28.08 6.03 5.86
C ASN A 375 26.68 6.02 6.50
N ILE A 376 25.69 5.40 5.83
CA ILE A 376 24.33 5.23 6.35
C ILE A 376 24.34 4.38 7.62
N GLN A 377 25.14 3.29 7.65
CA GLN A 377 25.30 2.46 8.83
C GLN A 377 25.88 3.24 10.01
N VAL A 378 26.98 3.96 9.80
CA VAL A 378 27.68 4.71 10.85
C VAL A 378 26.76 5.75 11.49
N VAL A 379 26.03 6.52 10.66
CA VAL A 379 25.11 7.55 11.15
C VAL A 379 23.90 6.94 11.85
N GLY A 380 23.33 5.86 11.33
CA GLY A 380 22.18 5.22 11.93
C GLY A 380 22.49 4.44 13.21
N SER A 381 23.73 4.02 13.40
CA SER A 381 24.21 3.34 14.63
C SER A 381 24.69 4.34 15.70
N ALA A 382 24.81 5.63 15.36
CA ALA A 382 25.15 6.65 16.36
C ALA A 382 23.99 6.83 17.36
N PRO A 383 24.29 6.97 18.67
CA PRO A 383 23.25 7.28 19.64
C PRO A 383 22.53 8.58 19.25
N GLU A 384 21.19 8.57 19.29
CA GLU A 384 20.40 9.77 19.01
C GLU A 384 20.85 10.93 19.91
N PRO A 385 21.09 12.11 19.36
CA PRO A 385 21.40 13.29 20.19
C PRO A 385 20.20 13.59 21.06
N LEU A 386 20.40 13.63 22.38
CA LEU A 386 19.40 13.78 23.42
C LEU A 386 18.61 15.10 23.39
N ASN A 387 18.80 15.99 22.41
CA ASN A 387 18.09 17.27 22.34
C ASN A 387 17.85 17.76 20.93
N ALA A 388 16.62 17.68 20.49
CA ALA A 388 16.12 18.23 19.24
C ALA A 388 15.61 19.68 19.39
N ARG A 389 16.39 20.57 19.98
CA ARG A 389 16.15 22.02 19.85
C ARG A 389 17.44 22.72 19.49
N GLY A 390 17.61 22.94 18.20
CA GLY A 390 18.63 23.84 17.70
C GLY A 390 20.03 23.26 17.56
N GLY A 391 20.29 22.56 16.48
CA GLY A 391 21.60 22.12 16.05
C GLY A 391 21.98 20.74 16.54
N SER A 392 21.95 19.77 15.64
CA SER A 392 22.50 18.44 15.87
C SER A 392 24.02 18.52 15.93
N VAL A 393 24.63 18.16 17.04
CA VAL A 393 26.06 17.83 17.09
C VAL A 393 26.22 16.47 16.42
N ARG A 394 26.68 16.45 15.19
CA ARG A 394 27.06 15.20 14.52
C ARG A 394 28.43 14.79 15.08
N GLN A 395 28.51 13.63 15.70
CA GLN A 395 29.80 13.06 16.03
C GLN A 395 30.56 12.81 14.72
N ALA A 396 31.74 13.36 14.65
CA ALA A 396 32.70 13.06 13.62
C ALA A 396 33.17 11.62 13.78
N HIS A 397 33.56 11.01 12.68
CA HIS A 397 34.32 9.77 12.69
C HIS A 397 35.47 9.82 13.71
N PRO A 398 35.94 8.69 14.27
CA PRO A 398 36.89 8.66 15.38
C PRO A 398 38.23 9.36 15.14
N LYS A 399 38.42 10.01 13.98
CA LYS A 399 39.64 10.79 13.65
C LYS A 399 39.40 12.22 13.19
N GLY A 400 38.19 12.79 13.35
CA GLY A 400 37.88 14.15 12.90
C GLY A 400 37.01 14.95 13.86
N GLY A 401 37.28 16.25 13.99
CA GLY A 401 36.61 17.14 14.93
C GLY A 401 35.08 17.31 14.68
N THR A 402 34.40 17.74 15.70
CA THR A 402 32.95 18.03 15.69
C THR A 402 32.59 19.19 14.75
N MET A 403 31.74 18.96 13.75
CA MET A 403 31.14 20.03 12.96
C MET A 403 29.83 20.49 13.61
N ARG A 404 29.75 21.76 13.98
CA ARG A 404 28.50 22.41 14.40
C ARG A 404 27.83 23.03 13.16
N HIS A 405 26.59 22.63 12.88
CA HIS A 405 25.76 23.35 11.92
C HIS A 405 24.91 24.39 12.66
N PRO A 406 24.83 25.65 12.17
CA PRO A 406 23.95 26.64 12.76
C PRO A 406 22.50 26.23 12.57
N ALA A 407 21.70 26.35 13.63
CA ALA A 407 20.28 26.18 13.59
C ALA A 407 19.65 27.18 12.61
N LYS A 408 18.77 26.73 11.73
CA LYS A 408 17.89 27.66 11.01
C LYS A 408 16.98 28.32 12.05
N ARG A 409 17.13 29.63 12.19
CA ARG A 409 16.17 30.47 12.95
C ARG A 409 14.81 30.36 12.25
N GLU A 410 13.79 29.94 12.97
CA GLU A 410 12.41 30.15 12.56
C GLU A 410 12.16 31.68 12.53
N PRO A 411 11.41 32.19 11.55
CA PRO A 411 11.00 33.58 11.56
C PRO A 411 10.10 33.80 12.79
N SER A 412 10.48 34.74 13.62
CA SER A 412 9.68 35.21 14.75
C SER A 412 8.32 35.68 14.25
N GLY A 413 7.26 34.96 14.64
CA GLY A 413 5.89 35.34 14.36
C GLY A 413 5.54 36.66 15.01
N GLY A 414 5.34 37.70 14.21
CA GLY A 414 4.73 38.93 14.65
C GLY A 414 3.25 38.68 14.94
N GLU A 415 2.85 38.95 16.16
CA GLU A 415 1.45 39.02 16.54
C GLU A 415 0.75 40.13 15.75
N SER A 416 -0.18 39.73 14.86
CA SER A 416 -1.17 40.63 14.29
C SER A 416 -2.52 40.34 14.93
N ARG A 417 -2.93 41.18 15.85
CA ARG A 417 -4.33 41.31 16.27
C ARG A 417 -5.17 41.62 15.06
N VAL A 418 -6.17 40.80 14.79
CA VAL A 418 -7.29 41.13 13.91
C VAL A 418 -8.58 40.96 14.67
N SER A 419 -9.29 42.07 14.71
CA SER A 419 -10.59 42.29 15.30
C SER A 419 -11.71 41.44 14.68
N LEU A 420 -12.67 41.09 15.52
CA LEU A 420 -13.98 40.55 15.21
C LEU A 420 -14.74 41.44 14.20
N GLY A 421 -15.21 40.87 13.12
CA GLY A 421 -16.22 41.45 12.25
C GLY A 421 -17.25 40.38 11.89
N ALA A 422 -18.44 40.53 12.40
CA ALA A 422 -19.62 39.76 12.04
C ALA A 422 -20.09 40.08 10.62
N GLY A 423 -20.46 39.07 9.85
CA GLY A 423 -21.06 39.23 8.52
C GLY A 423 -21.80 37.98 8.08
N LEU A 424 -23.10 37.98 8.28
CA LEU A 424 -24.06 37.08 7.68
C LEU A 424 -24.12 37.30 6.17
N GLY A 425 -24.06 36.24 5.38
CA GLY A 425 -24.27 36.28 3.95
C GLY A 425 -24.71 34.93 3.40
N ASN A 426 -26.01 34.80 3.18
CA ASN A 426 -26.63 33.75 2.38
C ASN A 426 -26.15 33.85 0.92
N GLU A 427 -25.67 32.76 0.34
CA GLU A 427 -25.70 32.58 -1.10
C GLU A 427 -26.10 31.17 -1.48
N ALA A 428 -27.25 31.11 -2.12
CA ALA A 428 -27.78 29.97 -2.83
C ALA A 428 -26.90 29.63 -4.02
N MET A 429 -26.54 28.37 -4.20
CA MET A 429 -25.73 27.91 -5.32
C MET A 429 -26.61 27.18 -6.33
N GLN A 430 -26.82 27.87 -7.45
CA GLN A 430 -27.38 27.34 -8.68
C GLN A 430 -26.51 26.19 -9.23
N MET A 431 -27.13 25.06 -9.49
CA MET A 431 -26.58 23.99 -10.33
C MET A 431 -26.98 24.26 -11.79
N THR A 432 -26.00 24.49 -12.66
CA THR A 432 -26.17 24.34 -14.09
C THR A 432 -25.19 23.29 -14.64
N SER A 433 -25.78 22.46 -15.47
CA SER A 433 -25.29 21.37 -16.29
C SER A 433 -23.93 21.53 -17.00
N LEU A 434 -23.11 20.47 -17.01
CA LEU A 434 -22.61 19.78 -18.21
C LEU A 434 -22.00 18.43 -17.80
#